data_3acf9f98225ce55d1f1d6e1e3fc11349
#
_entry.id   3acf9f98225ce55d1f1d6e1e3fc11349
#
_cell.length_a   1.000
_cell.length_b   1.000
_cell.length_c   1.000
_cell.angle_alpha   90.00
_cell.angle_beta   90.00
_cell.angle_gamma   90.00
#
_symmetry.space_group_name_H-M   'P 1'
#
loop_
_entity.id
_entity.type
_entity.pdbx_description
1 polymer ?
#
loop_
_entity_poly.entity_id
_entity_poly.type
_entity_poly.pdbx_seq_one_letter_code
_entity_poly.pdbx_strand_id
1 'polypeptide(L)'
;MTIGLLLALSFLVSLLGLAFLIWAVSNRQMELHQGQAYTVFVPGEAGQADDATMAGADAQAAGPHHYDAVRAGIDAVSRRPVLILLASGVVWLALGSVFGVMASLKLHWPDWLSAYEPLTFGRVRTLHLNLVTYGWLSLTGIGVALWVAPRIFHTALRHPRLPILGAALWNIALAAGAAAIASGWTDGEEWLEIPWQIDILLAAAGACFVLPLLRTALNRNVGHIYVTGWYYLGALCWFPVLFFIANLPGLHSGVQEATVNWWFAHNVLGLWLTPLGVGAAYYFIPKIIGKPIYSYSLSLLGFWGLALFYSQVGIHHLIGGPVPTWVVTLSIVHSVMMFVPVIAVAVNQHVTVARNLWVLKTSVPLRFISLGALMYTAASFQGSIEALRSVNTVTHFTQYTVGHAHLGAYGFVSFVLFGAVYHTLPRLTGRAWPWPRMIAVHFWLVVAGFAVYFVSLTAGGLLQGLAMLDATRPFADSVTVLKPYLEARSAGGILMTLGHLIFAAHFLAVVARGRAPSSAAEASARDTIPATAA
;
A
#
# COMPACT_ATOMS: atom_id res chain seq x y z
N MET A 1 30.82 11.35 -15.91
CA MET A 1 29.73 12.32 -15.64
C MET A 1 28.60 11.71 -14.81
N THR A 2 28.17 10.48 -15.08
CA THR A 2 27.05 9.79 -14.39
C THR A 2 27.26 9.52 -12.91
N ILE A 3 28.43 8.98 -12.49
CA ILE A 3 28.73 8.68 -11.08
C ILE A 3 28.75 9.97 -10.24
N GLY A 4 29.36 11.05 -10.73
CA GLY A 4 29.37 12.33 -10.03
C GLY A 4 27.96 12.92 -9.85
N LEU A 5 27.09 12.79 -10.85
CA LEU A 5 25.69 13.24 -10.76
C LEU A 5 24.89 12.41 -9.75
N LEU A 6 25.05 11.08 -9.74
CA LEU A 6 24.38 10.22 -8.77
C LEU A 6 24.83 10.51 -7.33
N LEU A 7 26.12 10.71 -7.12
CA LEU A 7 26.65 11.10 -5.81
C LEU A 7 26.12 12.47 -5.37
N ALA A 8 26.06 13.44 -6.27
CA ALA A 8 25.49 14.76 -5.99
C ALA A 8 24.01 14.69 -5.65
N LEU A 9 23.22 13.94 -6.41
CA LEU A 9 21.78 13.72 -6.13
C LEU A 9 21.57 13.01 -4.80
N SER A 10 22.32 11.94 -4.50
CA SER A 10 22.26 11.22 -3.22
C SER A 10 22.62 12.13 -2.06
N PHE A 11 23.64 12.99 -2.23
CA PHE A 11 24.04 13.96 -1.22
C PHE A 11 22.95 15.02 -0.98
N LEU A 12 22.34 15.55 -2.04
CA LEU A 12 21.22 16.51 -1.92
C LEU A 12 20.01 15.90 -1.22
N VAL A 13 19.64 14.66 -1.55
CA VAL A 13 18.54 13.94 -0.88
C VAL A 13 18.87 13.72 0.59
N SER A 14 20.12 13.37 0.93
CA SER A 14 20.57 13.22 2.31
C SER A 14 20.54 14.52 3.09
N LEU A 15 20.92 15.64 2.47
CA LEU A 15 20.82 16.98 3.06
C LEU A 15 19.38 17.40 3.33
N LEU A 16 18.47 17.10 2.40
CA LEU A 16 17.02 17.34 2.60
C LEU A 16 16.47 16.50 3.74
N GLY A 17 16.86 15.23 3.82
CA GLY A 17 16.51 14.35 4.95
C GLY A 17 17.02 14.88 6.29
N LEU A 18 18.27 15.33 6.34
CA LEU A 18 18.86 15.95 7.53
C LEU A 18 18.15 17.26 7.92
N ALA A 19 17.87 18.13 6.94
CA ALA A 19 17.13 19.37 7.20
C ALA A 19 15.73 19.08 7.78
N PHE A 20 15.07 18.04 7.26
CA PHE A 20 13.77 17.59 7.74
C PHE A 20 13.85 17.02 9.17
N LEU A 21 14.89 16.25 9.49
CA LEU A 21 15.13 15.74 10.83
C LEU A 21 15.40 16.89 11.82
N ILE A 22 16.26 17.84 11.45
CA ILE A 22 16.53 19.04 12.26
C ILE A 22 15.23 19.81 12.51
N TRP A 23 14.42 20.01 11.48
CA TRP A 23 13.12 20.65 11.63
C TRP A 23 12.21 19.87 12.58
N ALA A 24 12.14 18.55 12.48
CA ALA A 24 11.32 17.72 13.34
C ALA A 24 11.73 17.82 14.83
N VAL A 25 13.03 17.79 15.09
CA VAL A 25 13.58 17.96 16.45
C VAL A 25 13.29 19.36 16.97
N SER A 26 13.58 20.41 16.19
CA SER A 26 13.41 21.81 16.58
C SER A 26 11.94 22.19 16.83
N ASN A 27 11.00 21.53 16.14
CA ASN A 27 9.56 21.74 16.30
C ASN A 27 8.89 20.71 17.22
N ARG A 28 9.66 20.05 18.09
CA ARG A 28 9.18 19.08 19.09
C ARG A 28 8.35 17.93 18.52
N GLN A 29 8.55 17.60 17.23
CA GLN A 29 7.82 16.50 16.57
C GLN A 29 8.33 15.13 17.04
N MET A 30 9.49 15.07 17.67
CA MET A 30 10.10 13.86 18.24
C MET A 30 9.73 13.63 19.70
N GLU A 31 8.75 14.36 20.25
CA GLU A 31 8.29 14.14 21.62
C GLU A 31 7.61 12.78 21.78
N LEU A 32 8.14 11.96 22.67
CA LEU A 32 7.71 10.57 22.89
C LEU A 32 6.57 10.43 23.91
N HIS A 33 5.88 11.52 24.23
CA HIS A 33 4.84 11.52 25.25
C HIS A 33 3.59 10.77 24.77
N GLN A 34 3.09 9.83 25.61
CA GLN A 34 1.91 9.02 25.28
C GLN A 34 0.64 9.85 25.00
N GLY A 35 0.55 11.07 25.53
CA GLY A 35 -0.54 12.02 25.21
C GLY A 35 -0.69 12.30 23.73
N GLN A 36 0.41 12.23 22.95
CA GLN A 36 0.37 12.42 21.50
C GLN A 36 -0.44 11.31 20.77
N ALA A 37 -0.60 10.14 21.39
CA ALA A 37 -1.45 9.07 20.82
C ALA A 37 -2.94 9.44 20.76
N TYR A 38 -3.36 10.45 21.54
CA TYR A 38 -4.74 10.95 21.52
C TYR A 38 -5.00 11.97 20.42
N THR A 39 -3.97 12.53 19.77
CA THR A 39 -4.15 13.55 18.72
C THR A 39 -4.89 13.05 17.48
N VAL A 40 -5.03 11.74 17.32
CA VAL A 40 -5.86 11.11 16.27
C VAL A 40 -7.36 11.32 16.54
N PHE A 41 -7.75 11.55 17.79
CA PHE A 41 -9.14 11.77 18.19
C PHE A 41 -9.48 13.27 18.27
N VAL A 42 -10.73 13.60 18.02
CA VAL A 42 -11.28 14.90 18.43
C VAL A 42 -11.87 14.77 19.84
N PRO A 43 -12.06 15.89 20.57
CA PRO A 43 -12.70 15.87 21.88
C PRO A 43 -14.04 15.12 21.87
N GLY A 44 -14.20 14.20 22.81
CA GLY A 44 -15.40 13.38 22.97
C GLY A 44 -15.42 12.06 22.15
N GLU A 45 -14.47 11.85 21.23
CA GLU A 45 -14.43 10.65 20.38
C GLU A 45 -13.70 9.47 21.07
N ALA A 46 -12.71 9.75 21.89
CA ALA A 46 -11.99 8.71 22.61
C ALA A 46 -12.91 7.98 23.60
N GLY A 47 -12.86 6.66 23.59
CA GLY A 47 -13.72 5.78 24.38
C GLY A 47 -14.92 5.22 23.63
N GLN A 48 -15.22 5.72 22.42
CA GLN A 48 -16.31 5.24 21.60
C GLN A 48 -15.76 4.41 20.41
N ALA A 49 -16.19 3.15 20.30
CA ALA A 49 -15.87 2.34 19.12
C ALA A 49 -16.65 2.88 17.91
N ASP A 50 -15.95 3.06 16.78
CA ASP A 50 -16.50 3.66 15.58
C ASP A 50 -16.44 2.66 14.41
N ASP A 51 -17.54 1.93 14.19
CA ASP A 51 -17.69 1.05 13.03
C ASP A 51 -18.86 1.51 12.14
N ALA A 52 -18.53 2.16 11.04
CA ALA A 52 -19.51 2.65 10.06
C ALA A 52 -20.32 1.52 9.38
N THR A 53 -19.89 0.27 9.48
CA THR A 53 -20.65 -0.86 8.90
C THR A 53 -21.84 -1.23 9.78
N MET A 54 -21.81 -0.85 11.06
CA MET A 54 -22.87 -1.06 12.04
C MET A 54 -23.88 0.12 12.09
N ALA A 55 -23.60 1.23 11.43
CA ALA A 55 -24.39 2.47 11.46
C ALA A 55 -25.73 2.36 10.72
N GLY A 56 -26.59 1.46 11.15
CA GLY A 56 -27.96 1.36 10.64
C GLY A 56 -29.04 1.81 11.63
N ALA A 57 -28.79 1.74 12.95
CA ALA A 57 -29.81 2.00 13.95
C ALA A 57 -29.38 3.01 15.02
N ASP A 58 -28.11 3.09 15.41
CA ASP A 58 -27.69 3.85 16.58
C ASP A 58 -26.99 5.19 16.27
N ALA A 59 -26.62 5.43 15.01
CA ALA A 59 -25.99 6.69 14.59
C ALA A 59 -26.98 7.91 14.66
N GLN A 60 -28.27 7.65 14.76
CA GLN A 60 -29.30 8.70 14.94
C GLN A 60 -29.51 9.10 16.41
N ALA A 61 -28.97 8.32 17.36
CA ALA A 61 -29.18 8.58 18.79
C ALA A 61 -28.13 9.51 19.42
N ALA A 62 -26.96 9.68 18.81
CA ALA A 62 -25.97 10.66 19.23
C ALA A 62 -26.23 11.99 18.51
N GLY A 63 -26.68 13.00 19.22
CA GLY A 63 -26.86 14.35 18.67
C GLY A 63 -25.56 14.88 18.02
N PRO A 64 -25.65 15.77 17.01
CA PRO A 64 -24.48 16.27 16.29
C PRO A 64 -23.58 17.07 17.23
N HIS A 65 -22.42 16.55 17.55
CA HIS A 65 -21.39 17.28 18.25
C HIS A 65 -20.77 18.33 17.30
N HIS A 66 -20.37 19.49 17.82
CA HIS A 66 -19.73 20.58 17.04
C HIS A 66 -18.57 20.06 16.16
N TYR A 67 -17.82 19.07 16.63
CA TYR A 67 -16.72 18.44 15.89
C TYR A 67 -17.17 17.57 14.69
N ASP A 68 -18.39 17.04 14.70
CA ASP A 68 -18.94 16.31 13.55
C ASP A 68 -19.20 17.25 12.37
N ALA A 69 -19.63 18.47 12.64
CA ALA A 69 -19.80 19.51 11.62
C ALA A 69 -18.47 19.93 10.99
N VAL A 70 -17.42 20.15 11.80
CA VAL A 70 -16.07 20.48 11.29
C VAL A 70 -15.52 19.34 10.44
N ARG A 71 -15.65 18.09 10.88
CA ARG A 71 -15.24 16.91 10.10
C ARG A 71 -16.05 16.74 8.81
N ALA A 72 -17.34 16.93 8.86
CA ALA A 72 -18.19 16.88 7.68
C ALA A 72 -17.75 17.93 6.65
N GLY A 73 -17.36 19.13 7.09
CA GLY A 73 -16.78 20.16 6.25
C GLY A 73 -15.44 19.73 5.61
N ILE A 74 -14.51 19.17 6.39
CA ILE A 74 -13.22 18.63 5.91
C ILE A 74 -13.48 17.54 4.86
N ASP A 75 -14.36 16.58 5.16
CA ASP A 75 -14.71 15.49 4.26
C ASP A 75 -15.39 15.96 2.97
N ALA A 76 -16.19 17.02 3.05
CA ALA A 76 -16.88 17.56 1.87
C ALA A 76 -15.89 18.06 0.80
N VAL A 77 -14.77 18.66 1.22
CA VAL A 77 -13.73 19.14 0.30
C VAL A 77 -12.95 18.00 -0.34
N SER A 78 -12.59 16.96 0.43
CA SER A 78 -11.81 15.82 -0.07
C SER A 78 -12.66 14.75 -0.78
N ARG A 79 -14.01 14.78 -0.64
CA ARG A 79 -14.91 13.73 -1.13
C ARG A 79 -14.70 13.38 -2.60
N ARG A 80 -14.79 14.37 -3.49
CA ARG A 80 -14.74 14.10 -4.94
C ARG A 80 -13.43 13.49 -5.39
N PRO A 81 -12.24 14.04 -5.07
CA PRO A 81 -10.99 13.40 -5.45
C PRO A 81 -10.82 12.01 -4.83
N VAL A 82 -11.20 11.82 -3.56
CA VAL A 82 -11.08 10.52 -2.90
C VAL A 82 -11.98 9.47 -3.55
N LEU A 83 -13.25 9.79 -3.84
CA LEU A 83 -14.16 8.86 -4.51
C LEU A 83 -13.65 8.45 -5.91
N ILE A 84 -13.08 9.39 -6.68
CA ILE A 84 -12.49 9.09 -7.99
C ILE A 84 -11.32 8.12 -7.83
N LEU A 85 -10.41 8.37 -6.88
CA LEU A 85 -9.25 7.52 -6.64
C LEU A 85 -9.64 6.11 -6.18
N LEU A 86 -10.58 6.00 -5.23
CA LEU A 86 -11.07 4.71 -4.75
C LEU A 86 -11.79 3.93 -5.86
N ALA A 87 -12.64 4.60 -6.64
CA ALA A 87 -13.35 3.97 -7.75
C ALA A 87 -12.38 3.46 -8.83
N SER A 88 -11.38 4.27 -9.20
CA SER A 88 -10.32 3.86 -10.12
C SER A 88 -9.55 2.66 -9.58
N GLY A 89 -9.14 2.69 -8.30
CA GLY A 89 -8.45 1.58 -7.66
C GLY A 89 -9.26 0.28 -7.70
N VAL A 90 -10.57 0.34 -7.44
CA VAL A 90 -11.46 -0.84 -7.49
C VAL A 90 -11.57 -1.41 -8.92
N VAL A 91 -11.62 -0.57 -9.94
CA VAL A 91 -11.63 -1.02 -11.35
C VAL A 91 -10.32 -1.73 -11.69
N TRP A 92 -9.17 -1.13 -11.33
CA TRP A 92 -7.86 -1.72 -11.57
C TRP A 92 -7.62 -3.00 -10.76
N LEU A 93 -8.19 -3.11 -9.53
CA LEU A 93 -8.18 -4.35 -8.76
C LEU A 93 -8.86 -5.48 -9.55
N ALA A 94 -10.06 -5.23 -10.06
CA ALA A 94 -10.80 -6.25 -10.81
C ALA A 94 -10.04 -6.71 -12.06
N LEU A 95 -9.57 -5.75 -12.88
CA LEU A 95 -8.80 -6.05 -14.09
C LEU A 95 -7.46 -6.74 -13.79
N GLY A 96 -6.70 -6.20 -12.85
CA GLY A 96 -5.41 -6.77 -12.43
C GLY A 96 -5.57 -8.19 -11.88
N SER A 97 -6.65 -8.46 -11.14
CA SER A 97 -6.94 -9.81 -10.62
C SER A 97 -7.22 -10.82 -11.73
N VAL A 98 -7.96 -10.42 -12.76
CA VAL A 98 -8.21 -11.29 -13.93
C VAL A 98 -6.89 -11.66 -14.63
N PHE A 99 -6.02 -10.68 -14.87
CA PHE A 99 -4.70 -10.95 -15.43
C PHE A 99 -3.82 -11.79 -14.49
N GLY A 100 -3.96 -11.63 -13.18
CA GLY A 100 -3.28 -12.47 -12.19
C GLY A 100 -3.70 -13.94 -12.25
N VAL A 101 -5.00 -14.21 -12.37
CA VAL A 101 -5.51 -15.59 -12.58
C VAL A 101 -5.02 -16.15 -13.91
N MET A 102 -5.05 -15.36 -14.98
CA MET A 102 -4.54 -15.78 -16.29
C MET A 102 -3.05 -16.14 -16.22
N ALA A 103 -2.22 -15.29 -15.60
CA ALA A 103 -0.79 -15.57 -15.40
C ALA A 103 -0.58 -16.83 -14.56
N SER A 104 -1.38 -17.03 -13.52
CA SER A 104 -1.30 -18.20 -12.65
C SER A 104 -1.61 -19.51 -13.41
N LEU A 105 -2.69 -19.53 -14.20
CA LEU A 105 -3.08 -20.67 -15.01
C LEU A 105 -2.01 -21.06 -16.04
N LYS A 106 -1.37 -20.07 -16.67
CA LYS A 106 -0.31 -20.28 -17.65
C LYS A 106 0.95 -20.94 -17.09
N LEU A 107 1.18 -20.90 -15.78
CA LEU A 107 2.33 -21.57 -15.17
C LEU A 107 2.22 -23.11 -15.16
N HIS A 108 1.00 -23.64 -15.21
CA HIS A 108 0.77 -25.09 -15.28
C HIS A 108 -0.04 -25.51 -16.51
N TRP A 109 -0.51 -24.56 -17.30
CA TRP A 109 -1.20 -24.74 -18.57
C TRP A 109 -0.65 -23.73 -19.60
N PRO A 110 0.62 -23.86 -20.03
CA PRO A 110 1.35 -22.83 -20.81
C PRO A 110 0.74 -22.56 -22.19
N ASP A 111 0.16 -23.59 -22.83
CA ASP A 111 -0.40 -23.47 -24.18
C ASP A 111 -1.74 -22.73 -24.21
N TRP A 112 -2.39 -22.55 -23.06
CA TRP A 112 -3.68 -21.88 -23.00
C TRP A 112 -3.56 -20.41 -23.44
N LEU A 113 -4.29 -20.03 -24.48
CA LEU A 113 -4.26 -18.70 -25.11
C LEU A 113 -2.87 -18.27 -25.65
N SER A 114 -1.94 -19.19 -25.89
CA SER A 114 -0.59 -18.86 -26.36
C SER A 114 -0.55 -18.32 -27.79
N ALA A 115 -1.57 -18.63 -28.61
CA ALA A 115 -1.72 -18.13 -29.97
C ALA A 115 -2.03 -16.62 -30.05
N TYR A 116 -2.45 -16.02 -28.95
CA TYR A 116 -2.76 -14.58 -28.87
C TYR A 116 -1.60 -13.84 -28.22
N GLU A 117 -0.83 -13.10 -29.02
CA GLU A 117 0.35 -12.37 -28.54
C GLU A 117 0.13 -11.50 -27.28
N PRO A 118 -0.95 -10.68 -27.16
CA PRO A 118 -1.18 -9.89 -25.96
C PRO A 118 -1.42 -10.74 -24.70
N LEU A 119 -1.75 -12.01 -24.87
CA LEU A 119 -2.09 -12.93 -23.79
C LEU A 119 -0.97 -13.94 -23.48
N THR A 120 0.25 -13.74 -23.99
CA THR A 120 1.43 -14.52 -23.57
C THR A 120 1.76 -14.30 -22.10
N PHE A 121 2.39 -15.28 -21.45
CA PHE A 121 2.67 -15.24 -20.00
C PHE A 121 3.39 -13.96 -19.57
N GLY A 122 4.46 -13.57 -20.28
CA GLY A 122 5.23 -12.37 -19.97
C GLY A 122 4.37 -11.12 -19.95
N ARG A 123 3.56 -10.89 -21.00
CA ARG A 123 2.68 -9.70 -21.08
C ARG A 123 1.59 -9.73 -20.01
N VAL A 124 0.93 -10.86 -19.81
CA VAL A 124 -0.15 -11.02 -18.82
C VAL A 124 0.36 -10.84 -17.39
N ARG A 125 1.54 -11.41 -17.05
CA ARG A 125 2.20 -11.22 -15.75
C ARG A 125 2.51 -9.74 -15.53
N THR A 126 3.11 -9.10 -16.50
CA THR A 126 3.48 -7.69 -16.43
C THR A 126 2.25 -6.78 -16.31
N LEU A 127 1.18 -7.05 -17.06
CA LEU A 127 -0.10 -6.35 -16.88
C LEU A 127 -0.63 -6.51 -15.46
N HIS A 128 -0.64 -7.73 -14.91
CA HIS A 128 -1.05 -7.95 -13.52
C HIS A 128 -0.26 -7.09 -12.55
N LEU A 129 1.07 -7.11 -12.62
CA LEU A 129 1.95 -6.37 -11.71
C LEU A 129 1.65 -4.87 -11.72
N ASN A 130 1.60 -4.25 -12.90
CA ASN A 130 1.39 -2.81 -13.03
C ASN A 130 -0.03 -2.39 -12.61
N LEU A 131 -1.06 -3.15 -13.00
CA LEU A 131 -2.45 -2.82 -12.67
C LEU A 131 -2.75 -2.96 -11.18
N VAL A 132 -2.16 -3.94 -10.48
CA VAL A 132 -2.36 -4.05 -9.04
C VAL A 132 -1.51 -3.05 -8.27
N THR A 133 -0.27 -2.79 -8.67
CA THR A 133 0.65 -1.89 -7.95
C THR A 133 0.28 -0.43 -8.14
N TYR A 134 0.24 0.03 -9.38
CA TYR A 134 -0.05 1.44 -9.69
C TYR A 134 -1.56 1.71 -9.75
N GLY A 135 -2.36 0.72 -10.10
CA GLY A 135 -3.83 0.84 -10.14
C GLY A 135 -4.46 0.69 -8.76
N TRP A 136 -4.49 -0.52 -8.21
CA TRP A 136 -5.19 -0.80 -6.96
C TRP A 136 -4.49 -0.21 -5.74
N LEU A 137 -3.24 -0.63 -5.49
CA LEU A 137 -2.53 -0.29 -4.25
C LEU A 137 -2.23 1.21 -4.17
N SER A 138 -1.72 1.80 -5.26
CA SER A 138 -1.33 3.20 -5.28
C SER A 138 -2.54 4.13 -5.27
N LEU A 139 -3.49 3.99 -6.18
CA LEU A 139 -4.64 4.91 -6.25
C LEU A 139 -5.52 4.82 -5.00
N THR A 140 -5.75 3.61 -4.49
CA THR A 140 -6.53 3.43 -3.26
C THR A 140 -5.76 3.97 -2.04
N GLY A 141 -4.45 3.68 -1.95
CA GLY A 141 -3.59 4.20 -0.89
C GLY A 141 -3.52 5.72 -0.86
N ILE A 142 -3.35 6.37 -2.03
CA ILE A 142 -3.41 7.83 -2.17
C ILE A 142 -4.79 8.36 -1.77
N GLY A 143 -5.87 7.71 -2.23
CA GLY A 143 -7.23 8.10 -1.88
C GLY A 143 -7.46 8.08 -0.37
N VAL A 144 -7.03 7.01 0.29
CA VAL A 144 -7.11 6.89 1.76
C VAL A 144 -6.24 7.96 2.43
N ALA A 145 -5.02 8.20 1.96
CA ALA A 145 -4.14 9.22 2.52
C ALA A 145 -4.72 10.63 2.39
N LEU A 146 -5.32 10.98 1.24
CA LEU A 146 -5.95 12.28 1.00
C LEU A 146 -7.26 12.46 1.79
N TRP A 147 -7.88 11.38 2.29
CA TRP A 147 -9.00 11.46 3.21
C TRP A 147 -8.55 11.58 4.67
N VAL A 148 -7.53 10.80 5.07
CA VAL A 148 -7.05 10.75 6.46
C VAL A 148 -6.22 11.99 6.81
N ALA A 149 -5.33 12.45 5.93
CA ALA A 149 -4.41 13.55 6.23
C ALA A 149 -5.12 14.86 6.64
N PRO A 150 -6.15 15.36 5.92
CA PRO A 150 -6.90 16.53 6.36
C PRO A 150 -7.52 16.36 7.75
N ARG A 151 -7.96 15.15 8.08
CA ARG A 151 -8.58 14.83 9.38
C ARG A 151 -7.59 14.89 10.53
N ILE A 152 -6.36 14.35 10.36
CA ILE A 152 -5.31 14.40 11.40
C ILE A 152 -4.62 15.76 11.47
N PHE A 153 -4.65 16.54 10.40
CA PHE A 153 -4.13 17.92 10.36
C PHE A 153 -5.18 18.96 10.79
N HIS A 154 -6.41 18.53 11.03
CA HIS A 154 -7.56 19.39 11.40
C HIS A 154 -7.74 20.57 10.45
N THR A 155 -7.57 20.34 9.14
CA THR A 155 -7.71 21.36 8.11
C THR A 155 -8.25 20.73 6.81
N ALA A 156 -8.96 21.51 5.99
CA ALA A 156 -9.46 21.02 4.72
C ALA A 156 -8.33 20.77 3.72
N LEU A 157 -8.52 19.80 2.81
CA LEU A 157 -7.58 19.52 1.72
C LEU A 157 -7.36 20.76 0.86
N ARG A 158 -6.11 21.19 0.71
CA ARG A 158 -5.75 22.32 -0.13
C ARG A 158 -5.72 21.91 -1.59
N HIS A 159 -6.17 22.82 -2.48
CA HIS A 159 -6.21 22.60 -3.93
C HIS A 159 -6.89 21.27 -4.35
N PRO A 160 -8.13 20.99 -3.95
CA PRO A 160 -8.79 19.69 -4.17
C PRO A 160 -9.02 19.34 -5.65
N ARG A 161 -8.85 20.29 -6.58
CA ARG A 161 -8.90 20.04 -8.03
C ARG A 161 -7.65 19.35 -8.56
N LEU A 162 -6.47 19.59 -7.95
CA LEU A 162 -5.22 18.94 -8.38
C LEU A 162 -5.26 17.41 -8.26
N PRO A 163 -5.72 16.80 -7.16
CA PRO A 163 -5.85 15.34 -7.12
C PRO A 163 -6.85 14.76 -8.14
N ILE A 164 -7.84 15.54 -8.59
CA ILE A 164 -8.75 15.10 -9.66
C ILE A 164 -7.99 15.05 -11.00
N LEU A 165 -7.20 16.09 -11.31
CA LEU A 165 -6.32 16.10 -12.47
C LEU A 165 -5.28 14.96 -12.38
N GLY A 166 -4.66 14.78 -11.20
CA GLY A 166 -3.72 13.69 -10.96
C GLY A 166 -4.35 12.31 -11.20
N ALA A 167 -5.58 12.09 -10.72
CA ALA A 167 -6.30 10.84 -10.98
C ALA A 167 -6.57 10.62 -12.47
N ALA A 168 -6.93 11.66 -13.22
CA ALA A 168 -7.14 11.57 -14.66
C ALA A 168 -5.83 11.21 -15.40
N LEU A 169 -4.74 11.93 -15.13
CA LEU A 169 -3.43 11.67 -15.73
C LEU A 169 -2.92 10.27 -15.40
N TRP A 170 -3.05 9.84 -14.13
CA TRP A 170 -2.62 8.52 -13.69
C TRP A 170 -3.39 7.38 -14.37
N ASN A 171 -4.72 7.50 -14.46
CA ASN A 171 -5.54 6.51 -15.16
C ASN A 171 -5.24 6.45 -16.66
N ILE A 172 -5.00 7.61 -17.31
CA ILE A 172 -4.59 7.66 -18.72
C ILE A 172 -3.24 6.98 -18.90
N ALA A 173 -2.25 7.29 -18.07
CA ALA A 173 -0.93 6.70 -18.12
C ALA A 173 -0.97 5.18 -17.90
N LEU A 174 -1.75 4.72 -16.91
CA LEU A 174 -1.87 3.30 -16.63
C LEU A 174 -2.60 2.54 -17.76
N ALA A 175 -3.64 3.13 -18.36
CA ALA A 175 -4.32 2.55 -19.51
C ALA A 175 -3.40 2.50 -20.75
N ALA A 176 -2.67 3.57 -21.03
CA ALA A 176 -1.69 3.64 -22.12
C ALA A 176 -0.53 2.66 -21.88
N GLY A 177 -0.01 2.56 -20.66
CA GLY A 177 1.01 1.61 -20.26
C GLY A 177 0.55 0.17 -20.41
N ALA A 178 -0.68 -0.14 -19.99
CA ALA A 178 -1.26 -1.47 -20.18
C ALA A 178 -1.39 -1.83 -21.68
N ALA A 179 -1.81 -0.89 -22.52
CA ALA A 179 -1.88 -1.10 -23.96
C ALA A 179 -0.48 -1.28 -24.58
N ALA A 180 0.51 -0.50 -24.14
CA ALA A 180 1.89 -0.64 -24.56
C ALA A 180 2.46 -2.02 -24.20
N ILE A 181 2.34 -2.46 -22.96
CA ILE A 181 2.77 -3.79 -22.49
C ILE A 181 2.06 -4.89 -23.29
N ALA A 182 0.74 -4.79 -23.48
CA ALA A 182 -0.03 -5.75 -24.27
C ALA A 182 0.43 -5.84 -25.73
N SER A 183 0.89 -4.74 -26.32
CA SER A 183 1.46 -4.71 -27.68
C SER A 183 2.92 -5.17 -27.75
N GLY A 184 3.59 -5.35 -26.60
CA GLY A 184 5.01 -5.72 -26.52
C GLY A 184 5.97 -4.53 -26.42
N TRP A 185 5.45 -3.32 -26.29
CA TRP A 185 6.26 -2.13 -25.99
C TRP A 185 6.40 -1.98 -24.49
N THR A 186 7.58 -2.27 -23.95
CA THR A 186 7.87 -2.27 -22.51
C THR A 186 9.36 -2.01 -22.29
N ASP A 187 9.70 -1.35 -21.18
CA ASP A 187 11.10 -1.12 -20.80
C ASP A 187 11.73 -2.36 -20.15
N GLY A 188 10.91 -3.31 -19.65
CA GLY A 188 11.37 -4.64 -19.20
C GLY A 188 12.00 -4.67 -17.81
N GLU A 189 12.04 -3.57 -17.09
CA GLU A 189 12.53 -3.47 -15.72
C GLU A 189 11.42 -3.83 -14.72
N GLU A 190 11.74 -4.62 -13.68
CA GLU A 190 10.75 -5.05 -12.68
C GLU A 190 10.11 -3.84 -11.98
N TRP A 191 8.79 -3.73 -12.00
CA TRP A 191 7.97 -2.63 -11.48
C TRP A 191 8.12 -1.29 -12.23
N LEU A 192 8.86 -1.27 -13.36
CA LEU A 192 9.05 -0.14 -14.27
C LEU A 192 8.87 -0.60 -15.71
N GLU A 193 7.94 -1.52 -15.95
CA GLU A 193 7.72 -2.09 -17.28
C GLU A 193 6.92 -1.16 -18.20
N ILE A 194 6.25 -0.14 -17.67
CA ILE A 194 5.62 0.92 -18.47
C ILE A 194 6.72 1.73 -19.17
N PRO A 195 6.61 1.98 -20.49
CA PRO A 195 7.62 2.78 -21.18
C PRO A 195 7.81 4.17 -20.54
N TRP A 196 9.06 4.59 -20.35
CA TRP A 196 9.41 5.84 -19.66
C TRP A 196 8.72 7.08 -20.23
N GLN A 197 8.37 7.09 -21.54
CA GLN A 197 7.64 8.18 -22.18
C GLN A 197 6.22 8.33 -21.57
N ILE A 198 5.60 7.23 -21.18
CA ILE A 198 4.29 7.21 -20.52
C ILE A 198 4.45 7.54 -19.04
N ASP A 199 5.55 7.14 -18.42
CA ASP A 199 5.86 7.40 -17.02
C ASP A 199 6.02 8.90 -16.70
N ILE A 200 6.27 9.75 -17.69
CA ILE A 200 6.19 11.20 -17.53
C ILE A 200 4.80 11.64 -17.06
N LEU A 201 3.74 11.00 -17.55
CA LEU A 201 2.37 11.28 -17.09
C LEU A 201 2.14 10.81 -15.65
N LEU A 202 2.70 9.66 -15.25
CA LEU A 202 2.65 9.18 -13.86
C LEU A 202 3.40 10.13 -12.92
N ALA A 203 4.56 10.62 -13.32
CA ALA A 203 5.33 11.61 -12.56
C ALA A 203 4.56 12.94 -12.39
N ALA A 204 3.96 13.43 -13.46
CA ALA A 204 3.12 14.64 -13.43
C ALA A 204 1.88 14.44 -12.53
N ALA A 205 1.23 13.28 -12.60
CA ALA A 205 0.12 12.91 -11.73
C ALA A 205 0.56 12.83 -10.27
N GLY A 206 1.74 12.26 -10.00
CA GLY A 206 2.35 12.22 -8.66
C GLY A 206 2.48 13.61 -8.04
N ALA A 207 2.95 14.58 -8.78
CA ALA A 207 3.05 15.99 -8.34
C ALA A 207 1.66 16.54 -7.95
N CYS A 208 0.61 16.19 -8.70
CA CYS A 208 -0.76 16.60 -8.40
C CYS A 208 -1.31 16.01 -7.07
N PHE A 209 -0.71 14.96 -6.52
CA PHE A 209 -1.06 14.41 -5.21
C PHE A 209 -0.15 14.96 -4.10
N VAL A 210 1.14 15.08 -4.36
CA VAL A 210 2.12 15.56 -3.38
C VAL A 210 1.86 17.01 -2.99
N LEU A 211 1.65 17.91 -3.95
CA LEU A 211 1.49 19.35 -3.69
C LEU A 211 0.29 19.67 -2.78
N PRO A 212 -0.92 19.13 -3.00
CA PRO A 212 -2.04 19.32 -2.10
C PRO A 212 -1.79 18.80 -0.69
N LEU A 213 -1.16 17.63 -0.55
CA LEU A 213 -0.85 17.06 0.75
C LEU A 213 0.15 17.92 1.52
N LEU A 214 1.26 18.33 0.89
CA LEU A 214 2.25 19.21 1.50
C LEU A 214 1.64 20.55 1.90
N ARG A 215 0.82 21.16 1.04
CA ARG A 215 0.10 22.41 1.36
C ARG A 215 -0.88 22.21 2.53
N THR A 216 -1.55 21.08 2.60
CA THR A 216 -2.45 20.73 3.71
C THR A 216 -1.67 20.57 5.02
N ALA A 217 -0.54 19.86 4.99
CA ALA A 217 0.34 19.68 6.15
C ALA A 217 0.96 21.01 6.65
N LEU A 218 1.37 21.89 5.71
CA LEU A 218 1.89 23.22 6.06
C LEU A 218 0.84 24.14 6.70
N ASN A 219 -0.44 23.95 6.34
CA ASN A 219 -1.57 24.71 6.88
C ASN A 219 -2.33 23.95 7.98
N ARG A 220 -1.68 23.01 8.65
CA ARG A 220 -2.29 22.23 9.72
C ARG A 220 -2.65 23.08 10.93
N ASN A 221 -3.74 22.72 11.58
CA ASN A 221 -4.23 23.35 12.82
C ASN A 221 -3.85 22.52 14.06
N VAL A 222 -2.81 21.69 13.97
CA VAL A 222 -2.27 20.88 15.05
C VAL A 222 -0.79 21.17 15.24
N GLY A 223 -0.33 21.24 16.47
CA GLY A 223 1.09 21.47 16.77
C GLY A 223 1.96 20.25 16.50
N HIS A 224 1.44 19.07 16.85
CA HIS A 224 2.13 17.78 16.67
C HIS A 224 1.52 16.98 15.52
N ILE A 225 2.37 16.43 14.66
CA ILE A 225 1.96 15.56 13.56
C ILE A 225 1.84 14.13 14.09
N TYR A 226 0.62 13.60 14.10
CA TYR A 226 0.38 12.20 14.46
C TYR A 226 1.13 11.25 13.51
N VAL A 227 1.56 10.08 14.01
CA VAL A 227 2.43 9.13 13.29
C VAL A 227 1.93 8.77 11.88
N THR A 228 0.64 8.64 11.65
CA THR A 228 0.07 8.44 10.30
C THR A 228 0.46 9.55 9.33
N GLY A 229 0.53 10.80 9.80
CA GLY A 229 0.97 11.94 8.99
C GLY A 229 2.42 11.79 8.53
N TRP A 230 3.30 11.27 9.39
CA TRP A 230 4.69 10.97 9.04
C TRP A 230 4.79 9.92 7.93
N TYR A 231 4.05 8.81 8.06
CA TYR A 231 4.02 7.76 7.04
C TYR A 231 3.52 8.27 5.68
N TYR A 232 2.44 9.07 5.66
CA TYR A 232 1.89 9.58 4.41
C TYR A 232 2.75 10.67 3.76
N LEU A 233 3.30 11.58 4.56
CA LEU A 233 4.25 12.58 4.05
C LEU A 233 5.52 11.92 3.54
N GLY A 234 6.04 10.93 4.28
CA GLY A 234 7.18 10.14 3.84
C GLY A 234 6.92 9.45 2.52
N ALA A 235 5.85 8.66 2.39
CA ALA A 235 5.50 7.96 1.15
C ALA A 235 5.43 8.91 -0.05
N LEU A 236 4.66 10.00 0.08
CA LEU A 236 4.43 10.95 -1.01
C LEU A 236 5.65 11.82 -1.35
N CYS A 237 6.63 11.92 -0.45
CA CYS A 237 7.91 12.59 -0.75
C CYS A 237 8.97 11.62 -1.29
N TRP A 238 9.01 10.37 -0.80
CA TRP A 238 9.99 9.38 -1.23
C TRP A 238 9.72 8.85 -2.63
N PHE A 239 8.46 8.48 -2.92
CA PHE A 239 8.11 7.83 -4.18
C PHE A 239 8.50 8.64 -5.43
N PRO A 240 8.23 9.96 -5.54
CA PRO A 240 8.66 10.73 -6.72
C PRO A 240 10.18 10.73 -6.92
N VAL A 241 10.96 10.73 -5.84
CA VAL A 241 12.43 10.70 -5.92
C VAL A 241 12.90 9.33 -6.42
N LEU A 242 12.35 8.25 -5.86
CA LEU A 242 12.64 6.88 -6.28
C LEU A 242 12.30 6.67 -7.76
N PHE A 243 11.10 7.07 -8.14
CA PHE A 243 10.56 6.91 -9.49
C PHE A 243 11.36 7.72 -10.51
N PHE A 244 11.70 8.98 -10.19
CA PHE A 244 12.50 9.82 -11.07
C PHE A 244 13.91 9.24 -11.29
N ILE A 245 14.61 8.82 -10.24
CA ILE A 245 15.97 8.29 -10.35
C ILE A 245 15.97 7.00 -11.19
N ALA A 246 15.01 6.10 -10.98
CA ALA A 246 14.97 4.83 -11.67
C ALA A 246 14.54 4.92 -13.14
N ASN A 247 13.72 5.93 -13.49
CA ASN A 247 13.19 6.14 -14.85
C ASN A 247 14.03 7.08 -15.73
N LEU A 248 15.24 7.50 -15.32
CA LEU A 248 16.06 8.40 -16.16
C LEU A 248 16.64 7.64 -17.35
N PRO A 249 16.14 7.85 -18.57
CA PRO A 249 16.55 7.07 -19.73
C PRO A 249 18.04 7.31 -20.05
N GLY A 250 18.78 6.23 -20.31
CA GLY A 250 20.19 6.28 -20.68
C GLY A 250 21.16 6.70 -19.56
N LEU A 251 20.67 6.85 -18.32
CA LEU A 251 21.52 7.15 -17.16
C LEU A 251 22.21 5.89 -16.63
N HIS A 252 21.53 4.78 -16.66
CA HIS A 252 21.98 3.48 -16.17
C HIS A 252 22.14 2.50 -17.32
N SER A 253 23.03 1.52 -17.19
CA SER A 253 23.22 0.45 -18.16
C SER A 253 23.85 -0.80 -17.53
N GLY A 254 23.48 -1.97 -18.01
CA GLY A 254 24.02 -3.26 -17.58
C GLY A 254 23.82 -3.50 -16.08
N VAL A 255 24.90 -3.82 -15.36
CA VAL A 255 24.84 -4.12 -13.90
C VAL A 255 24.35 -2.92 -13.08
N GLN A 256 24.65 -1.69 -13.50
CA GLN A 256 24.14 -0.49 -12.82
C GLN A 256 22.62 -0.39 -12.95
N GLU A 257 22.09 -0.64 -14.14
CA GLU A 257 20.65 -0.66 -14.42
C GLU A 257 19.95 -1.71 -13.55
N ALA A 258 20.43 -2.96 -13.55
CA ALA A 258 19.90 -4.01 -12.68
C ALA A 258 19.95 -3.63 -11.19
N THR A 259 21.03 -2.95 -10.75
CA THR A 259 21.18 -2.50 -9.36
C THR A 259 20.17 -1.41 -9.01
N VAL A 260 19.99 -0.41 -9.89
CA VAL A 260 19.03 0.68 -9.68
C VAL A 260 17.61 0.17 -9.79
N ASN A 261 17.32 -0.74 -10.73
CA ASN A 261 16.01 -1.36 -10.85
C ASN A 261 15.62 -2.12 -9.56
N TRP A 262 16.48 -2.98 -9.01
CA TRP A 262 16.17 -3.68 -7.76
C TRP A 262 16.18 -2.77 -6.54
N TRP A 263 16.97 -1.70 -6.54
CA TRP A 263 16.84 -0.65 -5.55
C TRP A 263 15.44 -0.01 -5.61
N PHE A 264 14.95 0.30 -6.81
CA PHE A 264 13.60 0.86 -6.99
C PHE A 264 12.50 -0.16 -6.66
N ALA A 265 12.56 -1.35 -7.24
CA ALA A 265 11.54 -2.39 -7.09
C ALA A 265 11.30 -2.74 -5.61
N HIS A 266 12.37 -2.81 -4.82
CA HIS A 266 12.23 -3.05 -3.37
C HIS A 266 11.70 -1.81 -2.64
N ASN A 267 12.17 -0.61 -3.01
CA ASN A 267 11.75 0.63 -2.36
C ASN A 267 10.30 1.05 -2.70
N VAL A 268 9.76 0.67 -3.86
CA VAL A 268 8.33 0.89 -4.14
C VAL A 268 7.45 0.08 -3.18
N LEU A 269 7.89 -1.09 -2.75
CA LEU A 269 7.19 -1.85 -1.71
C LEU A 269 7.35 -1.22 -0.32
N GLY A 270 8.55 -0.81 0.06
CA GLY A 270 8.87 -0.42 1.42
C GLY A 270 8.81 1.07 1.73
N LEU A 271 9.07 1.96 0.78
CA LEU A 271 9.00 3.41 0.98
C LEU A 271 7.78 4.06 0.30
N TRP A 272 6.98 3.28 -0.43
CA TRP A 272 5.72 3.72 -0.99
C TRP A 272 4.53 2.94 -0.42
N LEU A 273 4.41 1.65 -0.71
CA LEU A 273 3.23 0.87 -0.31
C LEU A 273 3.19 0.60 1.20
N THR A 274 4.33 0.27 1.81
CA THR A 274 4.39 0.01 3.27
C THR A 274 3.96 1.23 4.10
N PRO A 275 4.46 2.46 3.85
CA PRO A 275 4.00 3.62 4.59
C PRO A 275 2.51 3.93 4.37
N LEU A 276 1.97 3.70 3.17
CA LEU A 276 0.54 3.84 2.93
C LEU A 276 -0.28 2.85 3.77
N GLY A 277 0.15 1.58 3.82
CA GLY A 277 -0.51 0.54 4.62
C GLY A 277 -0.36 0.74 6.13
N VAL A 278 0.88 0.93 6.63
CA VAL A 278 1.15 1.13 8.07
C VAL A 278 0.52 2.43 8.56
N GLY A 279 0.60 3.51 7.78
CA GLY A 279 -0.04 4.78 8.12
C GLY A 279 -1.56 4.65 8.22
N ALA A 280 -2.19 3.90 7.30
CA ALA A 280 -3.61 3.57 7.39
C ALA A 280 -3.92 2.76 8.66
N ALA A 281 -3.15 1.71 8.97
CA ALA A 281 -3.36 0.90 10.15
C ALA A 281 -3.26 1.73 11.44
N TYR A 282 -2.28 2.64 11.55
CA TYR A 282 -2.14 3.55 12.69
C TYR A 282 -3.29 4.53 12.84
N TYR A 283 -4.01 4.85 11.76
CA TYR A 283 -5.22 5.66 11.84
C TYR A 283 -6.45 4.81 12.18
N PHE A 284 -6.72 3.76 11.43
CA PHE A 284 -7.98 3.03 11.51
C PHE A 284 -8.08 2.13 12.76
N ILE A 285 -7.00 1.49 13.20
CA ILE A 285 -7.02 0.64 14.40
C ILE A 285 -7.51 1.42 15.62
N PRO A 286 -6.86 2.53 16.03
CA PRO A 286 -7.31 3.29 17.19
C PRO A 286 -8.69 3.91 16.99
N LYS A 287 -9.02 4.36 15.78
CA LYS A 287 -10.32 4.96 15.47
C LYS A 287 -11.47 3.97 15.63
N ILE A 288 -11.36 2.78 15.04
CA ILE A 288 -12.41 1.76 15.12
C ILE A 288 -12.56 1.23 16.55
N ILE A 289 -11.46 1.08 17.26
CA ILE A 289 -11.47 0.62 18.66
C ILE A 289 -11.94 1.72 19.63
N GLY A 290 -11.77 2.99 19.27
CA GLY A 290 -12.05 4.15 20.14
C GLY A 290 -10.98 4.37 21.21
N LYS A 291 -9.79 3.76 21.08
CA LYS A 291 -8.70 3.88 22.08
C LYS A 291 -7.38 4.16 21.39
N PRO A 292 -6.49 4.95 22.04
CA PRO A 292 -5.17 5.28 21.48
C PRO A 292 -4.32 4.02 21.29
N ILE A 293 -3.32 4.12 20.42
CA ILE A 293 -2.30 3.08 20.23
C ILE A 293 -1.55 2.81 21.53
N TYR A 294 -1.03 1.59 21.67
CA TYR A 294 -0.38 1.09 22.88
C TYR A 294 0.79 1.97 23.33
N SER A 295 1.66 2.36 22.40
CA SER A 295 2.84 3.18 22.69
C SER A 295 3.12 4.17 21.57
N TYR A 296 3.10 5.46 21.88
CA TYR A 296 3.45 6.47 20.90
C TYR A 296 4.94 6.44 20.54
N SER A 297 5.81 6.15 21.51
CA SER A 297 7.26 6.00 21.29
C SER A 297 7.59 4.91 20.28
N LEU A 298 6.93 3.73 20.39
CA LEU A 298 7.12 2.65 19.42
C LEU A 298 6.64 3.03 18.02
N SER A 299 5.62 3.88 17.89
CA SER A 299 5.15 4.34 16.59
C SER A 299 6.17 5.21 15.87
N LEU A 300 6.83 6.11 16.59
CA LEU A 300 7.91 6.94 16.05
C LEU A 300 9.17 6.11 15.74
N LEU A 301 9.54 5.18 16.63
CA LEU A 301 10.65 4.26 16.37
C LEU A 301 10.40 3.44 15.08
N GLY A 302 9.16 2.99 14.86
CA GLY A 302 8.75 2.28 13.65
C GLY A 302 8.94 3.13 12.40
N PHE A 303 8.50 4.38 12.40
CA PHE A 303 8.63 5.28 11.25
C PHE A 303 10.10 5.65 10.98
N TRP A 304 10.82 6.17 11.98
CA TRP A 304 12.19 6.64 11.80
C TRP A 304 13.17 5.50 11.53
N GLY A 305 12.94 4.33 12.11
CA GLY A 305 13.72 3.13 11.81
C GLY A 305 13.51 2.65 10.37
N LEU A 306 12.28 2.69 9.86
CA LEU A 306 11.98 2.44 8.45
C LEU A 306 12.73 3.43 7.55
N ALA A 307 12.62 4.73 7.83
CA ALA A 307 13.26 5.79 7.05
C ALA A 307 14.79 5.64 7.02
N LEU A 308 15.39 5.18 8.13
CA LEU A 308 16.85 5.00 8.24
C LEU A 308 17.36 3.77 7.48
N PHE A 309 16.68 2.61 7.62
CA PHE A 309 17.24 1.35 7.16
C PHE A 309 16.72 0.90 5.80
N TYR A 310 15.49 1.26 5.40
CA TYR A 310 14.84 0.58 4.29
C TYR A 310 15.44 0.91 2.92
N SER A 311 15.95 2.11 2.70
CA SER A 311 16.40 2.56 1.37
C SER A 311 17.52 1.69 0.76
N GLN A 312 18.27 0.95 1.57
CA GLN A 312 19.40 0.14 1.12
C GLN A 312 19.10 -1.37 1.02
N VAL A 313 17.87 -1.78 1.31
CA VAL A 313 17.51 -3.21 1.46
C VAL A 313 17.45 -3.95 0.12
N GLY A 314 17.13 -3.29 -1.00
CA GLY A 314 16.78 -3.93 -2.28
C GLY A 314 17.87 -4.76 -2.96
N ILE A 315 19.15 -4.48 -2.71
CA ILE A 315 20.25 -5.10 -3.46
C ILE A 315 20.47 -6.58 -3.04
N HIS A 316 19.86 -7.06 -1.96
CA HIS A 316 19.89 -8.47 -1.62
C HIS A 316 19.20 -9.36 -2.68
N HIS A 317 18.36 -8.81 -3.55
CA HIS A 317 17.79 -9.53 -4.71
C HIS A 317 18.86 -9.89 -5.76
N LEU A 318 20.03 -9.30 -5.70
CA LEU A 318 21.15 -9.55 -6.61
C LEU A 318 22.27 -10.43 -5.98
N ILE A 319 21.97 -11.16 -4.92
CA ILE A 319 22.89 -12.14 -4.33
C ILE A 319 23.28 -13.15 -5.41
N GLY A 320 24.61 -13.37 -5.59
CA GLY A 320 25.14 -14.25 -6.62
C GLY A 320 25.32 -13.60 -7.99
N GLY A 321 24.82 -12.39 -8.21
CA GLY A 321 25.03 -11.61 -9.42
C GLY A 321 26.38 -10.86 -9.43
N PRO A 322 26.76 -10.23 -10.57
CA PRO A 322 28.03 -9.51 -10.74
C PRO A 322 28.01 -8.12 -10.08
N VAL A 323 27.56 -8.06 -8.82
CA VAL A 323 27.48 -6.84 -8.01
C VAL A 323 28.57 -6.87 -6.94
N PRO A 324 29.20 -5.74 -6.59
CA PRO A 324 30.24 -5.72 -5.55
C PRO A 324 29.73 -6.31 -4.23
N THR A 325 30.48 -7.24 -3.66
CA THR A 325 30.10 -8.00 -2.45
C THR A 325 29.76 -7.10 -1.26
N TRP A 326 30.44 -5.96 -1.12
CA TRP A 326 30.16 -5.01 -0.03
C TRP A 326 28.77 -4.37 -0.14
N VAL A 327 28.28 -4.08 -1.35
CA VAL A 327 26.94 -3.52 -1.59
C VAL A 327 25.87 -4.53 -1.17
N VAL A 328 26.04 -5.80 -1.58
CA VAL A 328 25.16 -6.90 -1.19
C VAL A 328 25.17 -7.10 0.34
N THR A 329 26.37 -7.06 0.96
CA THR A 329 26.50 -7.22 2.41
C THR A 329 25.81 -6.08 3.16
N LEU A 330 25.99 -4.83 2.70
CA LEU A 330 25.30 -3.67 3.27
C LEU A 330 23.78 -3.86 3.20
N SER A 331 23.27 -4.31 2.07
CA SER A 331 21.83 -4.58 1.88
C SER A 331 21.33 -5.65 2.86
N ILE A 332 22.06 -6.75 3.05
CA ILE A 332 21.70 -7.80 4.01
C ILE A 332 21.68 -7.25 5.45
N VAL A 333 22.69 -6.48 5.84
CA VAL A 333 22.75 -5.85 7.17
C VAL A 333 21.53 -4.96 7.39
N HIS A 334 21.19 -4.11 6.42
CA HIS A 334 20.00 -3.26 6.51
C HIS A 334 18.70 -4.07 6.56
N SER A 335 18.60 -5.18 5.84
CA SER A 335 17.45 -6.11 5.92
C SER A 335 17.29 -6.69 7.33
N VAL A 336 18.39 -7.06 7.99
CA VAL A 336 18.37 -7.52 9.39
C VAL A 336 18.01 -6.38 10.35
N MET A 337 18.55 -5.18 10.13
CA MET A 337 18.22 -4.01 10.96
C MET A 337 16.73 -3.62 10.90
N MET A 338 16.02 -4.02 9.84
CA MET A 338 14.57 -3.83 9.73
C MET A 338 13.77 -4.56 10.82
N PHE A 339 14.32 -5.57 11.50
CA PHE A 339 13.65 -6.17 12.65
C PHE A 339 13.29 -5.12 13.72
N VAL A 340 14.11 -4.09 13.93
CA VAL A 340 13.89 -3.06 14.94
C VAL A 340 12.58 -2.29 14.70
N PRO A 341 12.40 -1.58 13.55
CA PRO A 341 11.16 -0.86 13.29
C PRO A 341 9.95 -1.79 13.14
N VAL A 342 10.13 -2.98 12.58
CA VAL A 342 9.05 -3.95 12.40
C VAL A 342 8.53 -4.46 13.73
N ILE A 343 9.39 -4.83 14.68
CA ILE A 343 8.98 -5.25 16.02
C ILE A 343 8.28 -4.08 16.75
N ALA A 344 8.78 -2.86 16.61
CA ALA A 344 8.15 -1.69 17.21
C ALA A 344 6.71 -1.47 16.69
N VAL A 345 6.49 -1.57 15.39
CA VAL A 345 5.16 -1.50 14.76
C VAL A 345 4.29 -2.68 15.17
N ALA A 346 4.84 -3.91 15.13
CA ALA A 346 4.11 -5.14 15.48
C ALA A 346 3.61 -5.11 16.93
N VAL A 347 4.50 -4.85 17.89
CA VAL A 347 4.12 -4.75 19.31
C VAL A 347 3.03 -3.69 19.49
N ASN A 348 3.20 -2.52 18.87
CA ASN A 348 2.27 -1.43 19.01
C ASN A 348 0.87 -1.77 18.49
N GLN A 349 0.77 -2.23 17.25
CA GLN A 349 -0.50 -2.55 16.62
C GLN A 349 -1.15 -3.79 17.22
N HIS A 350 -0.39 -4.87 17.42
CA HIS A 350 -0.94 -6.14 17.93
C HIS A 350 -1.39 -6.01 19.39
N VAL A 351 -0.64 -5.33 20.26
CA VAL A 351 -1.07 -5.10 21.64
C VAL A 351 -2.29 -4.19 21.71
N THR A 352 -2.38 -3.16 20.84
CA THR A 352 -3.58 -2.32 20.76
C THR A 352 -4.83 -3.15 20.42
N VAL A 353 -4.73 -4.05 19.44
CA VAL A 353 -5.83 -4.95 19.06
C VAL A 353 -6.09 -6.01 20.14
N ALA A 354 -5.04 -6.66 20.67
CA ALA A 354 -5.16 -7.73 21.66
C ALA A 354 -5.86 -7.30 22.94
N ARG A 355 -5.66 -6.06 23.37
CA ARG A 355 -6.37 -5.47 24.51
C ARG A 355 -7.86 -5.17 24.24
N ASN A 356 -8.32 -5.32 22.98
CA ASN A 356 -9.65 -4.94 22.53
C ASN A 356 -10.25 -5.99 21.57
N LEU A 357 -9.95 -7.27 21.76
CA LEU A 357 -10.38 -8.38 20.88
C LEU A 357 -11.90 -8.46 20.66
N TRP A 358 -12.70 -7.94 21.61
CA TRP A 358 -14.15 -7.92 21.49
C TRP A 358 -14.62 -7.15 20.26
N VAL A 359 -13.89 -6.07 19.83
CA VAL A 359 -14.23 -5.28 18.64
C VAL A 359 -14.06 -6.09 17.36
N LEU A 360 -13.15 -7.06 17.31
CA LEU A 360 -13.01 -7.97 16.17
C LEU A 360 -14.25 -8.84 15.94
N LYS A 361 -15.06 -9.09 16.98
CA LYS A 361 -16.29 -9.88 16.84
C LYS A 361 -17.37 -9.12 16.09
N THR A 362 -17.37 -7.80 16.17
CA THR A 362 -18.40 -6.93 15.60
C THR A 362 -17.93 -6.23 14.32
N SER A 363 -16.66 -5.81 14.25
CA SER A 363 -16.14 -5.02 13.14
C SER A 363 -15.37 -5.87 12.11
N VAL A 364 -15.97 -6.08 10.93
CA VAL A 364 -15.28 -6.74 9.81
C VAL A 364 -14.16 -5.87 9.23
N PRO A 365 -14.31 -4.54 9.07
CA PRO A 365 -13.20 -3.67 8.68
C PRO A 365 -11.99 -3.80 9.59
N LEU A 366 -12.18 -3.89 10.92
CA LEU A 366 -11.07 -4.10 11.83
C LEU A 366 -10.41 -5.47 11.65
N ARG A 367 -11.18 -6.52 11.31
CA ARG A 367 -10.61 -7.85 10.98
C ARG A 367 -9.66 -7.76 9.79
N PHE A 368 -10.06 -7.08 8.71
CA PHE A 368 -9.20 -6.84 7.55
C PHE A 368 -7.92 -6.13 7.95
N ILE A 369 -8.01 -5.01 8.67
CA ILE A 369 -6.85 -4.19 9.04
C ILE A 369 -5.93 -4.93 10.02
N SER A 370 -6.51 -5.63 11.01
CA SER A 370 -5.72 -6.39 11.99
C SER A 370 -5.00 -7.58 11.37
N LEU A 371 -5.65 -8.29 10.44
CA LEU A 371 -5.01 -9.37 9.71
C LEU A 371 -3.93 -8.82 8.77
N GLY A 372 -4.19 -7.70 8.08
CA GLY A 372 -3.18 -7.02 7.30
C GLY A 372 -1.96 -6.60 8.13
N ALA A 373 -2.17 -6.07 9.33
CA ALA A 373 -1.09 -5.74 10.27
C ALA A 373 -0.27 -6.98 10.70
N LEU A 374 -0.94 -8.13 10.89
CA LEU A 374 -0.26 -9.40 11.17
C LEU A 374 0.56 -9.86 9.96
N MET A 375 0.00 -9.76 8.75
CA MET A 375 0.72 -10.10 7.51
C MET A 375 1.90 -9.16 7.25
N TYR A 376 1.82 -7.87 7.63
CA TYR A 376 2.97 -6.96 7.63
C TYR A 376 4.14 -7.52 8.45
N THR A 377 3.84 -7.95 9.68
CA THR A 377 4.86 -8.53 10.56
C THR A 377 5.46 -9.80 9.96
N ALA A 378 4.61 -10.70 9.46
CA ALA A 378 5.04 -11.95 8.84
C ALA A 378 5.87 -11.71 7.58
N ALA A 379 5.44 -10.80 6.69
CA ALA A 379 6.16 -10.45 5.47
C ALA A 379 7.54 -9.85 5.77
N SER A 380 7.61 -8.95 6.75
CA SER A 380 8.87 -8.30 7.11
C SER A 380 9.87 -9.29 7.73
N PHE A 381 9.41 -10.21 8.57
CA PHE A 381 10.28 -11.27 9.11
C PHE A 381 10.73 -12.24 8.02
N GLN A 382 9.81 -12.69 7.16
CA GLN A 382 10.14 -13.57 6.04
C GLN A 382 11.20 -12.93 5.13
N GLY A 383 11.02 -11.66 4.72
CA GLY A 383 11.94 -10.96 3.85
C GLY A 383 13.32 -10.73 4.48
N SER A 384 13.37 -10.37 5.77
CA SER A 384 14.66 -10.23 6.48
C SER A 384 15.43 -11.55 6.59
N ILE A 385 14.71 -12.66 6.76
CA ILE A 385 15.31 -14.01 6.80
C ILE A 385 15.73 -14.45 5.38
N GLU A 386 14.91 -14.19 4.37
CA GLU A 386 15.19 -14.51 2.96
C GLU A 386 16.42 -13.75 2.43
N ALA A 387 16.71 -12.57 2.96
CA ALA A 387 17.90 -11.81 2.63
C ALA A 387 19.21 -12.46 3.11
N LEU A 388 19.16 -13.40 4.06
CA LEU A 388 20.36 -14.11 4.52
C LEU A 388 20.89 -15.04 3.43
N ARG A 389 22.21 -15.01 3.16
CA ARG A 389 22.81 -15.80 2.07
C ARG A 389 22.45 -17.29 2.12
N SER A 390 22.47 -17.90 3.31
CA SER A 390 22.14 -19.32 3.49
C SER A 390 20.69 -19.65 3.13
N VAL A 391 19.75 -18.79 3.46
CA VAL A 391 18.33 -18.95 3.10
C VAL A 391 18.12 -18.63 1.63
N ASN A 392 18.70 -17.54 1.15
CA ASN A 392 18.62 -17.09 -0.23
C ASN A 392 19.14 -18.14 -1.22
N THR A 393 20.16 -18.93 -0.86
CA THR A 393 20.66 -20.05 -1.66
C THR A 393 19.53 -21.03 -2.04
N VAL A 394 18.56 -21.25 -1.15
CA VAL A 394 17.43 -22.15 -1.40
C VAL A 394 16.27 -21.42 -2.06
N THR A 395 16.00 -20.17 -1.66
CA THR A 395 14.76 -19.48 -2.03
C THR A 395 14.86 -18.62 -3.29
N HIS A 396 16.07 -18.24 -3.70
CA HIS A 396 16.30 -17.36 -4.84
C HIS A 396 15.82 -18.02 -6.15
N PHE A 397 15.13 -17.25 -6.99
CA PHE A 397 14.52 -17.69 -8.25
C PHE A 397 13.43 -18.77 -8.11
N THR A 398 12.88 -18.95 -6.89
CA THR A 398 11.79 -19.89 -6.65
C THR A 398 10.45 -19.19 -6.42
N GLN A 399 9.38 -19.98 -6.36
CA GLN A 399 8.05 -19.45 -6.01
C GLN A 399 7.96 -18.98 -4.54
N TYR A 400 8.95 -19.26 -3.70
CA TYR A 400 9.01 -18.75 -2.33
C TYR A 400 9.05 -17.22 -2.30
N THR A 401 9.92 -16.60 -3.11
CA THR A 401 10.02 -15.14 -3.24
C THR A 401 8.74 -14.53 -3.79
N VAL A 402 8.05 -15.22 -4.71
CA VAL A 402 6.73 -14.79 -5.19
C VAL A 402 5.69 -14.83 -4.06
N GLY A 403 5.72 -15.85 -3.21
CA GLY A 403 4.90 -15.95 -2.00
C GLY A 403 5.15 -14.79 -1.04
N HIS A 404 6.43 -14.46 -0.80
CA HIS A 404 6.84 -13.31 0.02
C HIS A 404 6.31 -11.97 -0.53
N ALA A 405 6.48 -11.71 -1.82
CA ALA A 405 5.99 -10.49 -2.46
C ALA A 405 4.46 -10.32 -2.30
N HIS A 406 3.69 -11.42 -2.46
CA HIS A 406 2.25 -11.39 -2.25
C HIS A 406 1.85 -11.27 -0.78
N LEU A 407 2.65 -11.79 0.16
CA LEU A 407 2.42 -11.59 1.59
C LEU A 407 2.50 -10.10 1.95
N GLY A 408 3.47 -9.38 1.38
CA GLY A 408 3.61 -7.93 1.57
C GLY A 408 2.55 -7.13 0.81
N ALA A 409 2.50 -7.26 -0.51
CA ALA A 409 1.62 -6.44 -1.35
C ALA A 409 0.12 -6.75 -1.15
N TYR A 410 -0.21 -8.02 -1.06
CA TYR A 410 -1.60 -8.45 -0.93
C TYR A 410 -2.00 -8.71 0.52
N GLY A 411 -1.34 -9.65 1.21
CA GLY A 411 -1.68 -10.03 2.57
C GLY A 411 -1.64 -8.87 3.56
N PHE A 412 -0.69 -7.95 3.39
CA PHE A 412 -0.62 -6.75 4.20
C PHE A 412 -1.39 -5.58 3.57
N VAL A 413 -0.88 -5.00 2.47
CA VAL A 413 -1.38 -3.69 2.00
C VAL A 413 -2.82 -3.78 1.52
N SER A 414 -3.18 -4.78 0.69
CA SER A 414 -4.55 -4.91 0.19
C SER A 414 -5.56 -5.15 1.31
N PHE A 415 -5.23 -5.99 2.31
CA PHE A 415 -6.14 -6.22 3.44
C PHE A 415 -6.38 -4.95 4.25
N VAL A 416 -5.33 -4.16 4.54
CA VAL A 416 -5.50 -2.88 5.21
C VAL A 416 -6.37 -1.93 4.37
N LEU A 417 -6.14 -1.86 3.06
CA LEU A 417 -6.92 -0.99 2.16
C LEU A 417 -8.37 -1.43 2.03
N PHE A 418 -8.69 -2.74 1.98
CA PHE A 418 -10.07 -3.21 2.02
C PHE A 418 -10.80 -2.72 3.26
N GLY A 419 -10.19 -2.91 4.44
CA GLY A 419 -10.75 -2.42 5.69
C GLY A 419 -10.92 -0.90 5.71
N ALA A 420 -9.92 -0.16 5.21
CA ALA A 420 -9.97 1.28 5.10
C ALA A 420 -11.12 1.76 4.18
N VAL A 421 -11.31 1.13 3.02
CA VAL A 421 -12.40 1.49 2.08
C VAL A 421 -13.77 1.17 2.70
N TYR A 422 -13.92 0.00 3.33
CA TYR A 422 -15.17 -0.34 4.02
C TYR A 422 -15.53 0.67 5.11
N HIS A 423 -14.56 1.20 5.83
CA HIS A 423 -14.76 2.23 6.85
C HIS A 423 -15.02 3.63 6.25
N THR A 424 -14.34 3.99 5.16
CA THR A 424 -14.32 5.35 4.62
C THR A 424 -15.52 5.65 3.72
N LEU A 425 -15.93 4.70 2.87
CA LEU A 425 -16.95 4.95 1.84
C LEU A 425 -18.30 5.40 2.39
N PRO A 426 -18.84 4.82 3.50
CA PRO A 426 -20.08 5.32 4.11
C PRO A 426 -20.00 6.79 4.54
N ARG A 427 -18.83 7.21 5.05
CA ARG A 427 -18.61 8.60 5.50
C ARG A 427 -18.53 9.57 4.33
N LEU A 428 -17.99 9.15 3.20
CA LEU A 428 -17.92 9.97 2.00
C LEU A 428 -19.27 10.10 1.29
N THR A 429 -20.08 9.04 1.32
CA THR A 429 -21.36 8.98 0.57
C THR A 429 -22.56 9.31 1.43
N GLY A 430 -22.45 9.23 2.76
CA GLY A 430 -23.59 9.29 3.69
C GLY A 430 -24.50 8.07 3.59
N ARG A 431 -24.02 6.96 3.01
CA ARG A 431 -24.81 5.74 2.76
C ARG A 431 -24.18 4.54 3.42
N ALA A 432 -24.98 3.78 4.14
CA ALA A 432 -24.56 2.47 4.65
C ALA A 432 -24.32 1.47 3.51
N TRP A 433 -23.46 0.50 3.76
CA TRP A 433 -23.25 -0.60 2.84
C TRP A 433 -24.55 -1.41 2.66
N PRO A 434 -25.02 -1.62 1.43
CA PRO A 434 -26.08 -2.57 1.19
C PRO A 434 -25.57 -3.97 1.52
N TRP A 435 -26.46 -4.83 2.03
CA TRP A 435 -26.10 -6.22 2.34
C TRP A 435 -24.82 -6.37 3.19
N PRO A 436 -24.79 -5.91 4.46
CA PRO A 436 -23.57 -5.90 5.28
C PRO A 436 -22.88 -7.27 5.41
N ARG A 437 -23.64 -8.38 5.28
CA ARG A 437 -23.09 -9.75 5.29
C ARG A 437 -22.12 -10.01 4.15
N MET A 438 -22.24 -9.29 3.02
CA MET A 438 -21.31 -9.44 1.89
C MET A 438 -19.89 -8.98 2.24
N ILE A 439 -19.71 -8.10 3.23
CA ILE A 439 -18.39 -7.72 3.73
C ILE A 439 -17.69 -8.93 4.36
N ALA A 440 -18.42 -9.72 5.14
CA ALA A 440 -17.89 -10.94 5.74
C ALA A 440 -17.65 -12.04 4.68
N VAL A 441 -18.50 -12.15 3.66
CA VAL A 441 -18.27 -13.08 2.54
C VAL A 441 -16.98 -12.72 1.80
N HIS A 442 -16.80 -11.44 1.45
CA HIS A 442 -15.55 -10.96 0.86
C HIS A 442 -14.35 -11.30 1.75
N PHE A 443 -14.42 -10.97 3.05
CA PHE A 443 -13.34 -11.25 4.00
C PHE A 443 -12.92 -12.73 3.96
N TRP A 444 -13.87 -13.67 4.11
CA TRP A 444 -13.53 -15.08 4.17
C TRP A 444 -13.07 -15.68 2.84
N LEU A 445 -13.59 -15.19 1.70
CA LEU A 445 -13.10 -15.61 0.39
C LEU A 445 -11.64 -15.23 0.17
N VAL A 446 -11.28 -13.98 0.49
CA VAL A 446 -9.90 -13.52 0.30
C VAL A 446 -8.94 -14.13 1.34
N VAL A 447 -9.39 -14.36 2.57
CA VAL A 447 -8.57 -15.03 3.61
C VAL A 447 -8.31 -16.49 3.22
N ALA A 448 -9.34 -17.25 2.87
CA ALA A 448 -9.19 -18.66 2.48
C ALA A 448 -8.37 -18.77 1.18
N GLY A 449 -8.68 -17.94 0.18
CA GLY A 449 -7.95 -17.90 -1.09
C GLY A 449 -6.48 -17.57 -0.88
N PHE A 450 -6.17 -16.54 -0.08
CA PHE A 450 -4.80 -16.16 0.19
C PHE A 450 -4.05 -17.20 1.03
N ALA A 451 -4.69 -17.85 1.99
CA ALA A 451 -4.06 -18.92 2.76
C ALA A 451 -3.62 -20.07 1.84
N VAL A 452 -4.50 -20.56 0.94
CA VAL A 452 -4.15 -21.58 -0.05
C VAL A 452 -3.02 -21.08 -0.96
N TYR A 453 -3.14 -19.85 -1.46
CA TYR A 453 -2.17 -19.24 -2.37
C TYR A 453 -0.77 -19.14 -1.73
N PHE A 454 -0.68 -18.55 -0.55
CA PHE A 454 0.57 -18.29 0.15
C PHE A 454 1.26 -19.59 0.60
N VAL A 455 0.50 -20.53 1.19
CA VAL A 455 1.05 -21.82 1.63
C VAL A 455 1.59 -22.61 0.43
N SER A 456 0.85 -22.63 -0.68
CA SER A 456 1.29 -23.30 -1.91
C SER A 456 2.59 -22.73 -2.45
N LEU A 457 2.70 -21.40 -2.53
CA LEU A 457 3.91 -20.76 -3.04
C LEU A 457 5.11 -20.94 -2.10
N THR A 458 4.90 -20.83 -0.81
CA THR A 458 5.96 -20.97 0.19
C THR A 458 6.49 -22.41 0.24
N ALA A 459 5.59 -23.39 0.36
CA ALA A 459 5.98 -24.80 0.40
C ALA A 459 6.52 -25.28 -0.96
N GLY A 460 5.83 -24.97 -2.04
CA GLY A 460 6.27 -25.34 -3.39
C GLY A 460 7.59 -24.70 -3.77
N GLY A 461 7.80 -23.41 -3.43
CA GLY A 461 9.05 -22.70 -3.69
C GLY A 461 10.24 -23.26 -2.90
N LEU A 462 10.02 -23.66 -1.65
CA LEU A 462 11.06 -24.34 -0.86
C LEU A 462 11.48 -25.68 -1.47
N LEU A 463 10.51 -26.52 -1.84
CA LEU A 463 10.76 -27.80 -2.50
C LEU A 463 11.41 -27.61 -3.88
N GLN A 464 11.00 -26.60 -4.63
CA GLN A 464 11.62 -26.20 -5.90
C GLN A 464 13.10 -25.88 -5.69
N GLY A 465 13.44 -25.04 -4.71
CA GLY A 465 14.82 -24.66 -4.42
C GLY A 465 15.69 -25.84 -3.99
N LEU A 466 15.16 -26.71 -3.15
CA LEU A 466 15.86 -27.94 -2.76
C LEU A 466 16.11 -28.88 -3.95
N ALA A 467 15.12 -29.00 -4.87
CA ALA A 467 15.30 -29.79 -6.09
C ALA A 467 16.34 -29.16 -7.05
N MET A 468 16.39 -27.82 -7.14
CA MET A 468 17.38 -27.10 -7.95
C MET A 468 18.82 -27.23 -7.41
N LEU A 469 18.97 -27.42 -6.12
CA LEU A 469 20.29 -27.61 -5.47
C LEU A 469 20.81 -29.05 -5.56
N ASP A 470 19.97 -30.01 -5.91
CA ASP A 470 20.37 -31.42 -6.04
C ASP A 470 21.02 -31.65 -7.41
N ALA A 471 22.34 -31.63 -7.46
CA ALA A 471 23.09 -31.82 -8.70
C ALA A 471 22.91 -33.22 -9.34
N THR A 472 22.28 -34.18 -8.66
CA THR A 472 21.98 -35.50 -9.18
C THR A 472 20.68 -35.57 -9.99
N ARG A 473 19.88 -34.51 -9.95
CA ARG A 473 18.55 -34.43 -10.62
C ARG A 473 18.61 -33.53 -11.85
N PRO A 474 17.85 -33.87 -12.91
CA PRO A 474 17.60 -32.94 -14.00
C PRO A 474 16.88 -31.69 -13.52
N PHE A 475 17.15 -30.53 -14.13
CA PHE A 475 16.43 -29.27 -13.82
C PHE A 475 14.91 -29.41 -13.96
N ALA A 476 14.45 -30.22 -14.93
CA ALA A 476 13.03 -30.47 -15.17
C ALA A 476 12.28 -31.03 -13.94
N ASP A 477 12.98 -31.73 -13.03
CA ASP A 477 12.38 -32.26 -11.81
C ASP A 477 11.91 -31.13 -10.89
N SER A 478 12.62 -30.00 -10.86
CA SER A 478 12.21 -28.82 -10.09
C SER A 478 10.87 -28.25 -10.56
N VAL A 479 10.60 -28.33 -11.86
CA VAL A 479 9.31 -27.91 -12.46
C VAL A 479 8.21 -28.93 -12.13
N THR A 480 8.52 -30.21 -12.23
CA THR A 480 7.57 -31.31 -11.95
C THR A 480 7.11 -31.28 -10.49
N VAL A 481 8.03 -31.11 -9.55
CA VAL A 481 7.74 -30.98 -8.11
C VAL A 481 6.83 -29.78 -7.82
N LEU A 482 6.99 -28.70 -8.57
CA LEU A 482 6.27 -27.46 -8.35
C LEU A 482 4.81 -27.52 -8.87
N LYS A 483 4.50 -28.33 -9.88
CA LYS A 483 3.21 -28.36 -10.58
C LYS A 483 1.99 -28.39 -9.67
N PRO A 484 1.84 -29.32 -8.67
CA PRO A 484 0.66 -29.37 -7.82
C PRO A 484 0.48 -28.09 -6.97
N TYR A 485 1.56 -27.44 -6.59
CA TYR A 485 1.54 -26.17 -5.87
C TYR A 485 1.09 -25.00 -6.75
N LEU A 486 1.43 -25.01 -8.05
CA LEU A 486 0.95 -24.02 -9.01
C LEU A 486 -0.55 -24.18 -9.27
N GLU A 487 -1.06 -25.41 -9.33
CA GLU A 487 -2.49 -25.69 -9.46
C GLU A 487 -3.27 -25.20 -8.22
N ALA A 488 -2.78 -25.52 -7.02
CA ALA A 488 -3.36 -25.04 -5.76
C ALA A 488 -3.30 -23.49 -5.65
N ARG A 489 -2.17 -22.89 -6.05
CA ARG A 489 -2.02 -21.42 -6.17
C ARG A 489 -3.12 -20.83 -7.04
N SER A 490 -3.42 -21.43 -8.19
CA SER A 490 -4.45 -20.94 -9.11
C SER A 490 -5.84 -21.02 -8.50
N ALA A 491 -6.16 -22.10 -7.76
CA ALA A 491 -7.41 -22.22 -7.01
C ALA A 491 -7.54 -21.11 -5.94
N GLY A 492 -6.46 -20.85 -5.19
CA GLY A 492 -6.41 -19.73 -4.24
C GLY A 492 -6.61 -18.38 -4.92
N GLY A 493 -5.96 -18.15 -6.07
CA GLY A 493 -6.09 -16.93 -6.88
C GLY A 493 -7.51 -16.70 -7.40
N ILE A 494 -8.19 -17.75 -7.81
CA ILE A 494 -9.61 -17.68 -8.23
C ILE A 494 -10.50 -17.27 -7.06
N LEU A 495 -10.32 -17.86 -5.87
CA LEU A 495 -11.10 -17.49 -4.68
C LEU A 495 -10.88 -16.01 -4.30
N MET A 496 -9.64 -15.53 -4.33
CA MET A 496 -9.33 -14.11 -4.09
C MET A 496 -10.03 -13.22 -5.13
N THR A 497 -9.96 -13.57 -6.40
CA THR A 497 -10.58 -12.81 -7.49
C THR A 497 -12.09 -12.75 -7.35
N LEU A 498 -12.75 -13.85 -6.99
CA LEU A 498 -14.19 -13.86 -6.67
C LEU A 498 -14.52 -12.88 -5.52
N GLY A 499 -13.70 -12.86 -4.48
CA GLY A 499 -13.80 -11.88 -3.40
C GLY A 499 -13.67 -10.43 -3.92
N HIS A 500 -12.70 -10.16 -4.80
CA HIS A 500 -12.51 -8.83 -5.38
C HIS A 500 -13.67 -8.39 -6.27
N LEU A 501 -14.26 -9.29 -7.04
CA LEU A 501 -15.45 -9.00 -7.84
C LEU A 501 -16.67 -8.69 -6.96
N ILE A 502 -16.85 -9.43 -5.86
CA ILE A 502 -17.88 -9.13 -4.85
C ILE A 502 -17.63 -7.74 -4.25
N PHE A 503 -16.41 -7.43 -3.85
CA PHE A 503 -16.04 -6.12 -3.32
C PHE A 503 -16.32 -5.00 -4.34
N ALA A 504 -15.94 -5.19 -5.61
CA ALA A 504 -16.17 -4.22 -6.66
C ALA A 504 -17.68 -3.99 -6.92
N ALA A 505 -18.46 -5.05 -7.02
CA ALA A 505 -19.92 -4.96 -7.17
C ALA A 505 -20.57 -4.26 -5.96
N HIS A 506 -20.12 -4.58 -4.75
CA HIS A 506 -20.61 -3.97 -3.52
C HIS A 506 -20.26 -2.48 -3.45
N PHE A 507 -19.02 -2.10 -3.81
CA PHE A 507 -18.57 -0.71 -3.93
C PHE A 507 -19.43 0.07 -4.94
N LEU A 508 -19.60 -0.48 -6.14
CA LEU A 508 -20.42 0.13 -7.20
C LEU A 508 -21.87 0.32 -6.75
N ALA A 509 -22.44 -0.64 -6.01
CA ALA A 509 -23.80 -0.54 -5.47
C ALA A 509 -23.97 0.63 -4.48
N VAL A 510 -22.93 1.00 -3.72
CA VAL A 510 -22.95 2.20 -2.87
C VAL A 510 -22.85 3.47 -3.71
N VAL A 511 -21.89 3.52 -4.64
CA VAL A 511 -21.61 4.72 -5.45
C VAL A 511 -22.77 5.04 -6.39
N ALA A 512 -23.37 4.03 -7.02
CA ALA A 512 -24.51 4.20 -7.95
C ALA A 512 -25.77 4.78 -7.30
N ARG A 513 -25.93 4.61 -5.97
CA ARG A 513 -27.05 5.22 -5.22
C ARG A 513 -26.87 6.74 -5.03
N GLY A 514 -25.76 7.30 -5.47
CA GLY A 514 -25.41 8.70 -5.27
C GLY A 514 -25.26 9.06 -3.79
N ARG A 515 -25.15 10.35 -3.52
CA ARG A 515 -25.06 10.86 -2.14
C ARG A 515 -26.43 10.83 -1.46
N ALA A 516 -26.45 10.50 -0.17
CA ALA A 516 -27.63 10.77 0.66
C ALA A 516 -27.88 12.30 0.75
N PRO A 517 -29.14 12.75 0.85
CA PRO A 517 -29.43 14.16 1.09
C PRO A 517 -28.62 14.70 2.29
N SER A 518 -28.06 15.91 2.16
CA SER A 518 -27.31 16.52 3.26
C SER A 518 -28.23 16.84 4.42
N SER A 519 -27.79 16.55 5.64
CA SER A 519 -28.46 17.05 6.83
C SER A 519 -28.34 18.60 6.91
N ALA A 520 -29.25 19.27 7.58
CA ALA A 520 -29.18 20.72 7.78
C ALA A 520 -27.86 21.18 8.44
N ALA A 521 -27.25 20.33 9.29
CA ALA A 521 -25.95 20.56 9.92
C ALA A 521 -24.80 20.59 8.90
N GLU A 522 -24.84 19.76 7.86
CA GLU A 522 -23.82 19.76 6.79
C GLU A 522 -23.95 20.97 5.85
N ALA A 523 -25.15 21.48 5.63
CA ALA A 523 -25.40 22.70 4.85
C ALA A 523 -24.78 23.91 5.57
N SER A 524 -25.03 24.06 6.87
CA SER A 524 -24.48 25.14 7.71
C SER A 524 -22.96 25.10 7.83
N ALA A 525 -22.35 23.90 7.88
CA ALA A 525 -20.89 23.75 7.97
C ALA A 525 -20.15 24.14 6.67
N ARG A 526 -20.80 24.10 5.50
CA ARG A 526 -20.21 24.57 4.24
C ARG A 526 -20.04 26.08 4.19
N ASP A 527 -20.94 26.81 4.80
CA ASP A 527 -20.93 28.28 4.80
C ASP A 527 -19.87 28.84 5.78
N THR A 528 -19.35 28.02 6.70
CA THR A 528 -18.32 28.41 7.66
C THR A 528 -16.88 28.14 7.22
N ILE A 529 -16.67 27.45 6.08
CA ILE A 529 -15.33 27.21 5.53
C ILE A 529 -14.90 28.46 4.73
N PRO A 530 -13.77 29.12 5.04
CA PRO A 530 -13.31 30.27 4.28
C PRO A 530 -13.12 29.93 2.79
N ALA A 531 -13.56 30.81 1.89
CA ALA A 531 -13.46 30.69 0.43
C ALA A 531 -12.03 30.51 -0.09
N THR A 532 -11.01 30.69 0.76
CA THR A 532 -9.58 30.46 0.47
C THR A 532 -9.17 28.99 0.39
N ALA A 533 -10.10 28.05 0.64
CA ALA A 533 -9.87 26.60 0.50
C ALA A 533 -10.32 26.02 -0.87
N ALA A 534 -10.95 26.82 -1.73
CA ALA A 534 -11.47 26.39 -3.04
C ALA A 534 -10.43 26.51 -4.19
#